data_4c7c27056c008a8e9a1e87b57abd16b9
#
_entry.id   4c7c27056c008a8e9a1e87b57abd16b9
#
_cell.length_a   1.000
_cell.length_b   1.000
_cell.length_c   1.000
_cell.angle_alpha   90.00
_cell.angle_beta   90.00
_cell.angle_gamma   90.00
#
_symmetry.space_group_name_H-M   'P 1'
#
loop_
_entity.id
_entity.type
_entity.pdbx_description
1 polymer ?
#
loop_
_entity_poly.entity_id
_entity_poly.type
_entity_poly.pdbx_seq_one_letter_code
_entity_poly.pdbx_strand_id
1 'polypeptide(L)'
;MPDRVTLREIFDEDLEDVYYFLSSNFDPELKLDIWHSAFRHPWMPEKPNNGFMLEENGTVVGVLCALYSQRQTKKGIRNVCGNSTWYVLDTYRSHSLKLMAALLDQKGFFFTALSVTQELYEIHRRFKFQSKVTTLIAIPNLP
;
A
#
# COMPACT_ATOMS: atom_id res chain seq x y z
N MET A 1 13.20 -26.71 4.93
CA MET A 1 14.02 -25.50 4.80
C MET A 1 13.31 -24.38 5.52
N PRO A 2 13.95 -23.63 6.39
CA PRO A 2 13.30 -22.44 6.93
C PRO A 2 12.95 -21.50 5.78
N ASP A 3 11.75 -20.93 5.87
CA ASP A 3 11.25 -19.94 4.94
C ASP A 3 12.25 -18.78 4.91
N ARG A 4 12.94 -18.58 3.81
CA ARG A 4 13.96 -17.53 3.64
C ARG A 4 13.32 -16.15 3.42
N VAL A 5 11.99 -16.11 3.34
CA VAL A 5 11.22 -14.89 3.11
C VAL A 5 10.99 -14.17 4.43
N THR A 6 11.49 -12.96 4.52
CA THR A 6 11.27 -12.07 5.66
C THR A 6 10.23 -11.00 5.32
N LEU A 7 9.40 -10.66 6.31
CA LEU A 7 8.46 -9.55 6.22
C LEU A 7 8.95 -8.41 7.11
N ARG A 8 9.02 -7.20 6.57
CA ARG A 8 9.39 -6.02 7.33
C ARG A 8 8.72 -4.75 6.81
N GLU A 9 8.80 -3.69 7.59
CA GLU A 9 8.35 -2.35 7.19
C GLU A 9 9.21 -1.79 6.06
N ILE A 10 8.60 -0.94 5.24
CA ILE A 10 9.29 -0.15 4.22
C ILE A 10 9.59 1.22 4.83
N PHE A 11 10.86 1.55 4.96
CA PHE A 11 11.32 2.89 5.38
C PHE A 11 11.71 3.73 4.16
N ASP A 12 12.02 5.00 4.37
CA ASP A 12 12.35 5.91 3.27
C ASP A 12 13.61 5.48 2.49
N GLU A 13 14.57 4.87 3.17
CA GLU A 13 15.78 4.31 2.55
C GLU A 13 15.52 3.10 1.64
N ASP A 14 14.38 2.43 1.80
CA ASP A 14 14.00 1.27 0.98
C ASP A 14 13.26 1.67 -0.32
N LEU A 15 12.81 2.91 -0.42
CA LEU A 15 11.90 3.32 -1.50
C LEU A 15 12.49 3.14 -2.90
N GLU A 16 13.80 3.30 -3.08
CA GLU A 16 14.42 3.07 -4.39
C GLU A 16 14.28 1.61 -4.84
N ASP A 17 14.52 0.66 -3.95
CA ASP A 17 14.36 -0.77 -4.24
C ASP A 17 12.89 -1.13 -4.51
N VAL A 18 11.97 -0.52 -3.75
CA VAL A 18 10.53 -0.68 -3.96
C VAL A 18 10.10 -0.14 -5.32
N TYR A 19 10.56 1.04 -5.71
CA TYR A 19 10.24 1.64 -7.02
C TYR A 19 10.79 0.79 -8.17
N TYR A 20 12.04 0.32 -8.04
CA TYR A 20 12.64 -0.56 -9.02
C TYR A 20 11.85 -1.87 -9.15
N PHE A 21 11.45 -2.47 -8.05
CA PHE A 21 10.61 -3.67 -8.01
C PHE A 21 9.28 -3.45 -8.73
N LEU A 22 8.58 -2.35 -8.42
CA LEU A 22 7.28 -2.03 -9.00
C LEU A 22 7.37 -1.70 -10.49
N SER A 23 8.35 -0.91 -10.91
CA SER A 23 8.54 -0.59 -12.34
C SER A 23 8.95 -1.80 -13.17
N SER A 24 9.62 -2.77 -12.57
CA SER A 24 10.06 -3.98 -13.27
C SER A 24 8.98 -5.06 -13.36
N ASN A 25 8.07 -5.13 -12.39
CA ASN A 25 7.17 -6.26 -12.23
C ASN A 25 5.69 -5.91 -12.24
N PHE A 26 5.31 -4.76 -11.68
CA PHE A 26 3.90 -4.39 -11.55
C PHE A 26 3.39 -3.65 -12.78
N ASP A 27 4.05 -2.55 -13.15
CA ASP A 27 3.69 -1.76 -14.31
C ASP A 27 4.95 -1.18 -14.99
N PRO A 28 5.47 -1.88 -16.02
CA PRO A 28 6.66 -1.44 -16.74
C PRO A 28 6.47 -0.13 -17.55
N GLU A 29 5.23 0.30 -17.78
CA GLU A 29 4.93 1.57 -18.46
C GLU A 29 5.09 2.77 -17.52
N LEU A 30 4.93 2.56 -16.22
CA LEU A 30 5.17 3.59 -15.22
C LEU A 30 6.66 3.75 -14.95
N LYS A 31 7.19 4.90 -15.34
CA LYS A 31 8.59 5.24 -15.11
C LYS A 31 8.89 5.46 -13.64
N LEU A 32 10.15 5.32 -13.26
CA LEU A 32 10.63 5.51 -11.88
C LEU A 32 10.26 6.87 -11.29
N ASP A 33 10.29 7.94 -12.07
CA ASP A 33 9.94 9.29 -11.62
C ASP A 33 8.48 9.41 -11.16
N ILE A 34 7.56 8.63 -11.77
CA ILE A 34 6.17 8.56 -11.34
C ILE A 34 6.07 7.90 -9.96
N TRP A 35 6.78 6.79 -9.74
CA TRP A 35 6.84 6.14 -8.44
C TRP A 35 7.47 7.04 -7.38
N HIS A 36 8.56 7.73 -7.70
CA HIS A 36 9.19 8.71 -6.82
C HIS A 36 8.21 9.80 -6.38
N SER A 37 7.37 10.31 -7.30
CA SER A 37 6.41 11.36 -6.96
C SER A 37 5.25 10.85 -6.11
N ALA A 38 4.85 9.58 -6.26
CA ALA A 38 3.72 8.99 -5.55
C ALA A 38 3.87 8.98 -4.02
N PHE A 39 5.11 8.89 -3.51
CA PHE A 39 5.40 8.81 -2.06
C PHE A 39 5.99 10.10 -1.48
N ARG A 40 6.14 11.16 -2.28
CA ARG A 40 6.73 12.44 -1.82
C ARG A 40 5.76 13.39 -1.14
N HIS A 41 4.49 13.02 -1.00
CA HIS A 41 3.49 13.92 -0.42
C HIS A 41 3.44 13.79 1.11
N PRO A 42 3.81 14.83 1.86
CA PRO A 42 3.87 14.79 3.32
C PRO A 42 2.48 15.04 3.95
N TRP A 43 1.49 14.27 3.59
CA TRP A 43 0.15 14.40 4.20
C TRP A 43 0.13 14.01 5.68
N MET A 44 1.14 13.29 6.12
CA MET A 44 1.41 12.96 7.51
C MET A 44 2.94 12.92 7.70
N PRO A 45 3.54 13.98 8.27
CA PRO A 45 5.01 14.06 8.41
C PRO A 45 5.60 12.96 9.27
N GLU A 46 4.88 12.52 10.29
CA GLU A 46 5.31 11.50 11.25
C GLU A 46 4.73 10.12 10.92
N LYS A 47 4.71 9.74 9.66
CA LYS A 47 4.27 8.39 9.26
C LYS A 47 5.22 7.32 9.83
N PRO A 48 4.69 6.15 10.26
CA PRO A 48 5.53 5.09 10.84
C PRO A 48 6.42 4.39 9.81
N ASN A 49 5.94 4.27 8.56
CA ASN A 49 6.57 3.55 7.47
C ASN A 49 5.93 3.94 6.12
N ASN A 50 6.30 3.27 5.05
CA ASN A 50 5.65 3.38 3.73
C ASN A 50 4.87 2.12 3.34
N GLY A 51 4.54 1.28 4.29
CA GLY A 51 3.93 -0.03 4.11
C GLY A 51 4.86 -1.16 4.53
N PHE A 52 4.63 -2.33 3.96
CA PHE A 52 5.38 -3.56 4.29
C PHE A 52 5.89 -4.24 3.03
N MET A 53 7.00 -4.93 3.15
CA MET A 53 7.58 -5.71 2.07
C MET A 53 8.01 -7.11 2.48
N LEU A 54 8.09 -7.96 1.49
CA LEU A 54 8.68 -9.29 1.57
C LEU A 54 10.04 -9.25 0.88
N GLU A 55 11.03 -9.80 1.54
CA GLU A 55 12.39 -9.96 1.00
C GLU A 55 12.83 -11.40 1.07
N GLU A 56 13.57 -11.82 0.05
CA GLU A 56 14.35 -13.05 0.09
C GLU A 56 15.81 -12.72 -0.23
N ASN A 57 16.72 -13.03 0.69
CA ASN A 57 18.16 -12.76 0.56
C ASN A 57 18.46 -11.27 0.21
N GLY A 58 17.72 -10.32 0.81
CA GLY A 58 17.89 -8.91 0.57
C GLY A 58 17.29 -8.39 -0.74
N THR A 59 16.53 -9.23 -1.46
CA THR A 59 15.84 -8.84 -2.68
C THR A 59 14.34 -8.71 -2.42
N VAL A 60 13.72 -7.61 -2.84
CA VAL A 60 12.28 -7.39 -2.72
C VAL A 60 11.52 -8.36 -3.64
N VAL A 61 10.61 -9.13 -3.06
CA VAL A 61 9.77 -10.11 -3.76
C VAL A 61 8.27 -9.83 -3.65
N GLY A 62 7.88 -8.86 -2.82
CA GLY A 62 6.51 -8.42 -2.68
C GLY A 62 6.40 -7.15 -1.85
N VAL A 63 5.39 -6.34 -2.12
CA VAL A 63 5.12 -5.10 -1.39
C VAL A 63 3.63 -4.90 -1.19
N LEU A 64 3.28 -4.23 -0.10
CA LEU A 64 2.01 -3.57 0.15
C LEU A 64 2.31 -2.16 0.63
N CYS A 65 2.18 -1.20 -0.25
CA CYS A 65 2.47 0.19 0.04
C CYS A 65 1.33 0.85 0.82
N ALA A 66 1.66 1.79 1.69
CA ALA A 66 0.72 2.52 2.50
C ALA A 66 0.91 4.03 2.37
N LEU A 67 -0.19 4.75 2.32
CA LEU A 67 -0.24 6.20 2.32
C LEU A 67 -0.92 6.66 3.61
N TYR A 68 -0.22 7.45 4.40
CA TYR A 68 -0.73 7.94 5.68
C TYR A 68 -1.21 9.37 5.57
N SER A 69 -2.33 9.67 6.23
CA SER A 69 -2.89 11.01 6.28
C SER A 69 -3.64 11.25 7.60
N GLN A 70 -3.88 12.52 7.90
CA GLN A 70 -4.77 12.91 8.98
C GLN A 70 -6.05 13.49 8.42
N ARG A 71 -7.17 13.15 9.02
CA ARG A 71 -8.50 13.63 8.65
C ARG A 71 -9.19 14.30 9.83
N GLN A 72 -9.67 15.52 9.61
CA GLN A 72 -10.56 16.17 10.56
C GLN A 72 -11.95 15.54 10.46
N THR A 73 -12.46 15.08 11.58
CA THR A 73 -13.81 14.51 11.67
C THR A 73 -14.61 15.24 12.76
N LYS A 74 -15.91 14.98 12.84
CA LYS A 74 -16.76 15.49 13.92
C LYS A 74 -16.30 15.04 15.32
N LYS A 75 -15.53 13.96 15.40
CA LYS A 75 -14.97 13.40 16.65
C LYS A 75 -13.50 13.76 16.86
N GLY A 76 -12.96 14.74 16.12
CA GLY A 76 -11.57 15.17 16.18
C GLY A 76 -10.70 14.60 15.05
N ILE A 77 -9.40 14.80 15.14
CA ILE A 77 -8.43 14.33 14.16
C ILE A 77 -8.30 12.81 14.24
N ARG A 78 -8.29 12.16 13.07
CA ARG A 78 -8.10 10.71 12.92
C ARG A 78 -6.94 10.43 11.98
N ASN A 79 -6.09 9.50 12.37
CA ASN A 79 -5.04 8.98 11.52
C ASN A 79 -5.59 7.92 10.59
N VAL A 80 -5.29 8.04 9.31
CA VAL A 80 -5.78 7.17 8.25
C VAL A 80 -4.59 6.52 7.54
N CYS A 81 -4.65 5.21 7.37
CA CYS A 81 -3.73 4.44 6.57
C CYS A 81 -4.49 3.92 5.35
N GLY A 82 -4.16 4.44 4.18
CA GLY A 82 -4.68 3.95 2.91
C GLY A 82 -3.73 2.89 2.34
N ASN A 83 -4.17 1.64 2.16
CA ASN A 83 -3.38 0.71 1.38
C ASN A 83 -3.42 1.12 -0.08
N SER A 84 -2.25 1.11 -0.69
CA SER A 84 -2.03 1.52 -2.05
C SER A 84 -1.64 0.30 -2.90
N THR A 85 -0.52 0.37 -3.59
CA THR A 85 -0.06 -0.71 -4.47
C THR A 85 0.26 -1.98 -3.68
N TRP A 86 -0.36 -3.07 -4.07
CA TRP A 86 -0.14 -4.39 -3.50
C TRP A 86 0.25 -5.36 -4.61
N TYR A 87 1.49 -5.77 -4.62
CA TYR A 87 2.02 -6.70 -5.61
C TYR A 87 3.02 -7.67 -5.00
N VAL A 88 2.88 -8.94 -5.31
CA VAL A 88 3.77 -10.01 -4.86
C VAL A 88 4.06 -10.92 -6.06
N LEU A 89 5.32 -11.26 -6.27
CA LEU A 89 5.71 -12.21 -7.31
C LEU A 89 4.97 -13.55 -7.14
N ASP A 90 4.60 -14.17 -8.23
CA ASP A 90 3.78 -15.39 -8.24
C ASP A 90 4.33 -16.50 -7.35
N THR A 91 5.63 -16.71 -7.36
CA THR A 91 6.32 -17.71 -6.52
C THR A 91 6.12 -17.46 -5.02
N TYR A 92 5.85 -16.22 -4.62
CA TYR A 92 5.72 -15.79 -3.21
C TYR A 92 4.28 -15.47 -2.80
N ARG A 93 3.29 -15.76 -3.65
CA ARG A 93 1.86 -15.45 -3.39
C ARG A 93 1.31 -16.01 -2.10
N SER A 94 1.83 -17.14 -1.64
CA SER A 94 1.43 -17.72 -0.35
C SER A 94 1.73 -16.81 0.85
N HIS A 95 2.65 -15.87 0.71
CA HIS A 95 3.00 -14.88 1.74
C HIS A 95 2.20 -13.57 1.63
N SER A 96 1.42 -13.38 0.56
CA SER A 96 0.77 -12.11 0.26
C SER A 96 -0.13 -11.61 1.39
N LEU A 97 -0.93 -12.48 1.99
CA LEU A 97 -1.85 -12.10 3.07
C LEU A 97 -1.14 -11.66 4.35
N LYS A 98 0.11 -12.07 4.55
CA LYS A 98 0.93 -11.63 5.70
C LYS A 98 1.20 -10.13 5.64
N LEU A 99 1.35 -9.56 4.44
CA LEU A 99 1.51 -8.11 4.24
C LEU A 99 0.29 -7.33 4.73
N MET A 100 -0.91 -7.77 4.35
CA MET A 100 -2.15 -7.13 4.78
C MET A 100 -2.34 -7.28 6.31
N ALA A 101 -2.06 -8.46 6.85
CA ALA A 101 -2.15 -8.68 8.29
C ALA A 101 -1.20 -7.75 9.07
N ALA A 102 0.04 -7.59 8.61
CA ALA A 102 1.00 -6.68 9.22
C ALA A 102 0.55 -5.22 9.15
N LEU A 103 0.01 -4.80 7.99
CA LEU A 103 -0.52 -3.45 7.82
C LEU A 103 -1.64 -3.16 8.83
N LEU A 104 -2.60 -4.08 8.97
CA LEU A 104 -3.78 -3.93 9.82
C LEU A 104 -3.48 -4.09 11.31
N ASP A 105 -2.36 -4.71 11.68
CA ASP A 105 -1.95 -4.84 13.09
C ASP A 105 -1.42 -3.54 13.70
N GLN A 106 -1.16 -2.53 12.87
CA GLN A 106 -0.73 -1.21 13.35
C GLN A 106 -1.84 -0.52 14.14
N LYS A 107 -1.51 -0.04 15.33
CA LYS A 107 -2.48 0.61 16.24
C LYS A 107 -2.64 2.09 15.92
N GLY A 108 -3.84 2.60 16.17
CA GLY A 108 -4.14 4.04 16.08
C GLY A 108 -4.51 4.54 14.69
N PHE A 109 -4.78 3.66 13.74
CA PHE A 109 -5.15 4.01 12.38
C PHE A 109 -6.54 3.49 12.00
N PHE A 110 -7.24 4.27 11.16
CA PHE A 110 -8.34 3.78 10.34
C PHE A 110 -7.79 3.37 8.97
N PHE A 111 -8.15 2.19 8.52
CA PHE A 111 -7.65 1.65 7.26
C PHE A 111 -8.64 1.86 6.14
N THR A 112 -8.15 2.30 4.97
CA THR A 112 -8.94 2.51 3.77
C THR A 112 -8.31 1.82 2.57
N ALA A 113 -9.15 1.38 1.64
CA ALA A 113 -8.75 0.83 0.36
C ALA A 113 -9.57 1.50 -0.73
N LEU A 114 -8.92 2.29 -1.56
CA LEU A 114 -9.55 2.98 -2.68
C LEU A 114 -9.21 2.24 -3.98
N SER A 115 -10.15 2.24 -4.93
CA SER A 115 -9.94 1.66 -6.27
C SER A 115 -9.52 0.18 -6.23
N VAL A 116 -10.15 -0.60 -5.39
CA VAL A 116 -9.89 -2.04 -5.24
C VAL A 116 -10.40 -2.79 -6.46
N THR A 117 -9.58 -3.68 -7.03
CA THR A 117 -10.03 -4.58 -8.10
C THR A 117 -11.05 -5.59 -7.58
N GLN A 118 -11.85 -6.19 -8.47
CA GLN A 118 -12.84 -7.19 -8.08
C GLN A 118 -12.22 -8.38 -7.35
N GLU A 119 -11.03 -8.80 -7.75
CA GLU A 119 -10.29 -9.90 -7.11
C GLU A 119 -9.88 -9.55 -5.67
N LEU A 120 -9.39 -8.34 -5.45
CA LEU A 120 -8.97 -7.86 -4.14
C LEU A 120 -10.16 -7.52 -3.23
N TYR A 121 -11.34 -7.22 -3.80
CA TYR A 121 -12.53 -6.90 -3.02
C TYR A 121 -12.90 -8.02 -2.04
N GLU A 122 -12.91 -9.27 -2.49
CA GLU A 122 -13.22 -10.43 -1.63
C GLU A 122 -12.16 -10.63 -0.54
N ILE A 123 -10.89 -10.35 -0.84
CA ILE A 123 -9.81 -10.41 0.16
C ILE A 123 -10.02 -9.33 1.22
N HIS A 124 -10.31 -8.09 0.82
CA HIS A 124 -10.59 -6.99 1.76
C HIS A 124 -11.80 -7.31 2.65
N ARG A 125 -12.86 -7.90 2.10
CA ARG A 125 -14.02 -8.34 2.89
C ARG A 125 -13.63 -9.37 3.98
N ARG A 126 -12.75 -10.31 3.68
CA ARG A 126 -12.25 -11.28 4.67
C ARG A 126 -11.50 -10.60 5.82
N PHE A 127 -10.83 -9.48 5.56
CA PHE A 127 -10.22 -8.63 6.58
C PHE A 127 -11.20 -7.64 7.23
N LYS A 128 -12.52 -7.84 7.03
CA LYS A 128 -13.60 -7.04 7.63
C LYS A 128 -13.66 -5.58 7.16
N PHE A 129 -13.14 -5.27 5.98
CA PHE A 129 -13.39 -3.98 5.35
C PHE A 129 -14.86 -3.84 5.01
N GLN A 130 -15.43 -2.67 5.30
CA GLN A 130 -16.79 -2.31 4.91
C GLN A 130 -16.74 -1.57 3.58
N SER A 131 -17.56 -2.00 2.62
CA SER A 131 -17.65 -1.28 1.34
C SER A 131 -18.59 -0.09 1.45
N LYS A 132 -18.22 1.00 0.76
CA LYS A 132 -19.04 2.18 0.61
C LYS A 132 -19.19 2.50 -0.86
N VAL A 133 -20.42 2.55 -1.33
CA VAL A 133 -20.69 2.96 -2.71
C VAL A 133 -20.40 4.45 -2.83
N THR A 134 -19.52 4.81 -3.77
CA THR A 134 -19.21 6.19 -4.12
C THR A 134 -19.48 6.43 -5.58
N THR A 135 -19.91 7.65 -5.91
CA THR A 135 -20.09 8.08 -7.31
C THR A 135 -18.98 9.05 -7.66
N LEU A 136 -18.25 8.75 -8.73
CA LEU A 136 -17.30 9.69 -9.31
C LEU A 136 -18.03 10.60 -10.28
N ILE A 137 -17.98 11.92 -10.03
CA ILE A 137 -18.48 12.92 -10.96
C ILE A 137 -17.27 13.60 -11.60
N ALA A 138 -17.09 13.41 -12.91
CA ALA A 138 -16.08 14.13 -13.67
C ALA A 138 -16.73 15.37 -14.31
N ILE A 139 -16.24 16.55 -13.93
CA ILE A 139 -16.67 17.81 -14.54
C ILE A 139 -15.53 18.26 -15.45
N PRO A 140 -15.73 18.29 -16.79
CA PRO A 140 -14.70 18.78 -17.68
C PRO A 140 -14.46 20.27 -17.42
N ASN A 141 -13.21 20.64 -17.29
CA ASN A 141 -12.81 22.04 -17.21
C ASN A 141 -12.80 22.62 -18.62
N LEU A 142 -13.95 23.07 -19.09
CA LEU A 142 -14.10 23.74 -20.38
C LEU A 142 -13.61 25.18 -20.29
N PRO A 143 -12.84 25.69 -21.26
CA PRO A 143 -12.40 27.08 -21.30
C PRO A 143 -13.58 28.06 -21.48
#